data_3ae56211d5abc9a0c10c26e79a4349b2
#
_entry.id   3ae56211d5abc9a0c10c26e79a4349b2
#
_cell.length_a   1.000
_cell.length_b   1.000
_cell.length_c   1.000
_cell.angle_alpha   90.00
_cell.angle_beta   90.00
_cell.angle_gamma   90.00
#
_symmetry.space_group_name_H-M   'P 1'
#
loop_
_entity.id
_entity.type
_entity.pdbx_description
1 polymer ?
#
loop_
_entity_poly.entity_id
_entity_poly.type
_entity_poly.pdbx_seq_one_letter_code
_entity_poly.pdbx_strand_id
1 'polypeptide(L)' 'QRLLVALEKAAWNISKSARLLGVSRWTLYRRLLRHGLERPGEEL' A
#
# COMPACT_ATOMS: atom_id res chain seq x y z
N GLN A 1 -12.26 2.74 -0.22
CA GLN A 1 -11.19 2.60 -1.18
C GLN A 1 -10.38 1.35 -0.91
N ARG A 2 -10.28 0.51 -1.91
CA ARG A 2 -9.66 -0.79 -1.71
C ARG A 2 -8.20 -0.72 -1.30
N LEU A 3 -7.48 0.22 -1.87
CA LEU A 3 -6.07 0.33 -1.58
C LEU A 3 -5.84 0.60 -0.09
N LEU A 4 -6.55 1.56 0.43
CA LEU A 4 -6.41 1.92 1.84
C LEU A 4 -6.86 0.77 2.75
N VAL A 5 -7.95 0.12 2.38
CA VAL A 5 -8.46 -1.00 3.16
C VAL A 5 -7.42 -2.12 3.22
N ALA A 6 -6.82 -2.44 2.08
CA ALA A 6 -5.80 -3.49 2.04
C ALA A 6 -4.60 -3.12 2.88
N LEU A 7 -4.18 -1.86 2.82
CA LEU A 7 -3.04 -1.40 3.59
C LEU A 7 -3.32 -1.51 5.08
N GLU A 8 -4.51 -1.11 5.49
CA GLU A 8 -4.83 -1.15 6.91
C GLU A 8 -4.95 -2.58 7.41
N LYS A 9 -5.52 -3.45 6.61
CA LYS A 9 -5.63 -4.85 6.99
C LYS A 9 -4.27 -5.50 7.10
N ALA A 10 -3.33 -5.06 6.30
CA ALA A 10 -1.98 -5.61 6.31
C ALA A 10 -1.06 -4.84 7.24
N ALA A 11 -1.60 -3.92 8.03
CA ALA A 11 -0.81 -3.09 8.94
C ALA A 11 0.27 -2.34 8.15
N TRP A 12 -0.07 -1.90 6.97
CA TRP A 12 0.81 -1.13 6.10
C TRP A 12 2.04 -1.91 5.64
N ASN A 13 1.94 -3.23 5.65
CA ASN A 13 2.98 -4.09 5.10
C ASN A 13 2.80 -4.13 3.59
N ILE A 14 3.79 -3.59 2.87
CA ILE A 14 3.67 -3.47 1.41
C ILE A 14 3.52 -4.83 0.74
N SER A 15 4.35 -5.79 1.11
CA SER A 15 4.27 -7.11 0.48
C SER A 15 2.91 -7.75 0.70
N LYS A 16 2.42 -7.67 1.92
CA LYS A 16 1.14 -8.27 2.26
C LYS A 16 0.00 -7.54 1.56
N SER A 17 0.07 -6.22 1.53
CA SER A 17 -0.95 -5.43 0.88
C SER A 17 -1.03 -5.75 -0.60
N ALA A 18 0.12 -5.87 -1.26
CA ALA A 18 0.16 -6.21 -2.68
C ALA A 18 -0.49 -7.56 -2.92
N ARG A 19 -0.24 -8.52 -2.03
CA ARG A 19 -0.86 -9.82 -2.14
C ARG A 19 -2.36 -9.74 -2.03
N LEU A 20 -2.83 -8.99 -1.06
CA LEU A 20 -4.27 -8.83 -0.86
C LEU A 20 -4.94 -8.22 -2.07
N LEU A 21 -4.23 -7.30 -2.73
CA LEU A 21 -4.77 -6.64 -3.91
C LEU A 21 -4.54 -7.43 -5.19
N GLY A 22 -3.67 -8.44 -5.13
CA GLY A 22 -3.37 -9.22 -6.31
C GLY A 22 -2.48 -8.50 -7.30
N VAL A 23 -1.59 -7.65 -6.80
CA VAL A 23 -0.66 -6.90 -7.65
C VAL A 23 0.75 -7.09 -7.14
N SER A 24 1.74 -6.71 -7.95
CA SER A 24 3.13 -6.76 -7.52
C SER A 24 3.41 -5.61 -6.57
N ARG A 25 4.48 -5.74 -5.79
CA ARG A 25 4.88 -4.67 -4.89
C ARG A 25 5.14 -3.38 -5.64
N TRP A 26 5.75 -3.50 -6.80
CA TRP A 26 6.07 -2.33 -7.59
C TRP A 26 4.81 -1.60 -8.01
N THR A 27 3.82 -2.35 -8.45
CA THR A 27 2.54 -1.78 -8.84
C THR A 27 1.89 -1.08 -7.64
N LEU A 28 1.99 -1.69 -6.48
CA LEU A 28 1.42 -1.09 -5.28
C LEU A 28 2.12 0.23 -4.97
N TYR A 29 3.44 0.26 -5.07
CA TYR A 29 4.19 1.49 -4.83
C TYR A 29 3.74 2.60 -5.75
N ARG A 30 3.58 2.29 -7.03
CA ARG A 30 3.15 3.28 -7.98
C ARG A 30 1.78 3.83 -7.62
N ARG A 31 0.89 2.98 -7.17
CA ARG A 31 -0.43 3.41 -6.79
C ARG A 31 -0.40 4.30 -5.56
N LEU A 32 0.47 3.97 -4.64
CA LEU A 32 0.62 4.80 -3.45
C LEU A 32 1.07 6.21 -3.82
N LEU A 33 2.05 6.30 -4.69
CA LEU A 33 2.53 7.59 -5.14
C LEU A 33 1.44 8.37 -5.86
N ARG A 34 0.67 7.67 -6.66
CA ARG A 34 -0.38 8.30 -7.43
C ARG A 34 -1.46 8.88 -6.54
N HIS A 35 -1.80 8.18 -5.48
CA HIS A 35 -2.86 8.62 -4.59
C HIS A 35 -2.35 9.51 -3.45
N GLY A 36 -1.04 9.69 -3.38
CA GLY A 36 -0.48 10.53 -2.35
C GLY A 36 -0.54 9.91 -0.97
N LEU A 37 -0.63 8.58 -0.91
CA LEU A 37 -0.67 7.90 0.37
C LEU A 37 0.72 7.63 0.87
N GLU A 38 0.91 7.75 2.17
CA GLU A 38 2.20 7.51 2.78
C GLU A 38 2.03 6.67 4.01
N ARG A 39 3.05 5.90 4.33
CA ARG A 39 3.02 5.09 5.52
C ARG A 39 3.06 5.99 6.75
N PRO A 40 2.17 5.74 7.72
CA PRO A 40 2.20 6.51 8.94
C PRO A 40 3.54 6.32 9.64
N GLY A 41 4.12 7.40 10.06
CA GLY A 41 5.37 7.33 10.80
C GLY A 41 6.60 7.17 9.95
N GLU A 42 6.44 7.04 8.67
CA GLU A 42 7.59 6.93 7.79
C GLU A 42 7.91 8.29 7.21
N GLU A 43 8.92 8.89 7.73
CA GLU A 43 9.32 10.19 7.28
C GLU A 43 10.73 10.17 6.84
N LEU A 44 11.00 10.79 5.76
CA LEU A 44 12.34 10.79 5.20
C LEU A 44 13.04 12.10 5.38
#